data_870ef59f76442df7596fb7f991ca0948
#
_entry.id   870ef59f76442df7596fb7f991ca0948
#
_cell.length_a   1.000
_cell.length_b   1.000
_cell.length_c   1.000
_cell.angle_alpha   90.00
_cell.angle_beta   90.00
_cell.angle_gamma   90.00
#
_symmetry.space_group_name_H-M   'P 1'
#
loop_
_entity.id
_entity.type
_entity.pdbx_description
1 polymer ?
#
loop_
_entity_poly.entity_id
_entity_poly.type
_entity_poly.pdbx_seq_one_letter_code
_entity_poly.pdbx_strand_id
1 'polypeptide(L)'
;MFQISNIVVLVSKLIVKSRMLFYKLISSSETFSLFVITSGTAKFKRGFSGYYTNVLLSRIGKINSEIYYKKVCKLVGIFENQAIKDSYSWKYYSNIGILWHSTGDISKSLKSWYKYLESKEFYILEKGLDKFNIRIINPYPLASTIGNVGHLDGFLKLVELGVISKQKLIMPLPENSAIKFCNEHFVHNYLSNYIEIIKVKELPTVIRKKIEPLTQFLCGPLRLQGRIYPYNHTALSNASKLWELENRKPLFELNTEDLLFGREILARLGLPKDAWYVCLHIRDDSFKGSESFRDSKLHSYKIAIESIASRGGWIIRMGIKATPVEPDYNFPNFIDYANSEFRNSRMDVFLASQCIFFLGTSSGLYTLALTFGRPILLTNYAPMSSAHLKSTDYILPRLVKKRGHKTASPLNVILTAPYSLICWPGMEQYLGVEMIENSPEDIAAAVEEMFRSLEGKLSNHELESYDHIRKITERYETLPGGYGDSMICRIPAFFTKKYS
;
A
#
# COMPACT_ATOMS: atom_id res chain seq x y z
N MET A 1 29.83 24.18 1.82
CA MET A 1 28.60 23.47 1.41
C MET A 1 28.82 22.08 0.80
N PHE A 2 29.97 21.76 0.24
CA PHE A 2 30.29 20.45 -0.36
C PHE A 2 30.56 19.30 0.64
N GLN A 3 30.84 19.58 1.91
CA GLN A 3 31.16 18.55 2.91
C GLN A 3 29.94 17.88 3.55
N ILE A 4 28.78 18.51 3.60
CA ILE A 4 27.58 17.97 4.27
C ILE A 4 26.88 16.91 3.39
N SER A 5 26.88 17.08 2.06
CA SER A 5 26.30 16.10 1.14
C SER A 5 27.09 14.77 1.13
N ASN A 6 28.41 14.83 1.22
CA ASN A 6 29.27 13.65 1.30
C ASN A 6 29.14 12.90 2.64
N ILE A 7 28.89 13.62 3.73
CA ILE A 7 28.62 13.00 5.04
C ILE A 7 27.26 12.28 5.04
N VAL A 8 26.23 12.85 4.41
CA VAL A 8 24.91 12.20 4.29
C VAL A 8 24.98 10.95 3.42
N VAL A 9 25.74 10.96 2.33
CA VAL A 9 25.98 9.78 1.48
C VAL A 9 26.88 8.76 2.18
N LEU A 10 27.87 9.18 2.94
CA LEU A 10 28.72 8.29 3.75
C LEU A 10 27.93 7.66 4.90
N VAL A 11 27.10 8.43 5.58
CA VAL A 11 26.19 7.96 6.65
C VAL A 11 25.13 7.01 6.08
N SER A 12 24.57 7.26 4.89
CA SER A 12 23.64 6.32 4.26
C SER A 12 24.34 5.03 3.82
N LYS A 13 25.58 5.07 3.31
CA LYS A 13 26.38 3.88 2.99
C LYS A 13 26.87 3.14 4.26
N LEU A 14 27.20 3.85 5.33
CA LEU A 14 27.50 3.27 6.63
C LEU A 14 26.25 2.65 7.29
N ILE A 15 25.07 3.26 7.12
CA ILE A 15 23.79 2.69 7.56
C ILE A 15 23.48 1.39 6.80
N VAL A 16 23.79 1.31 5.50
CA VAL A 16 23.59 0.08 4.71
C VAL A 16 24.62 -1.01 5.08
N LYS A 17 25.90 -0.68 5.28
CA LYS A 17 26.92 -1.63 5.75
C LYS A 17 26.78 -1.98 7.24
N SER A 18 26.39 -1.04 8.08
CA SER A 18 26.09 -1.30 9.49
C SER A 18 24.79 -2.09 9.66
N ARG A 19 23.87 -2.10 8.65
CA ARG A 19 22.71 -2.99 8.67
C ARG A 19 23.09 -4.46 8.80
N MET A 20 24.10 -4.95 8.08
CA MET A 20 24.54 -6.35 8.22
C MET A 20 25.29 -6.62 9.52
N LEU A 21 26.10 -5.66 10.00
CA LEU A 21 26.80 -5.76 11.30
C LEU A 21 25.83 -5.57 12.49
N PHE A 22 24.91 -4.64 12.37
CA PHE A 22 23.81 -4.35 13.29
C PHE A 22 22.85 -5.55 13.42
N TYR A 23 22.63 -6.26 12.33
CA TYR A 23 21.86 -7.49 12.32
C TYR A 23 22.55 -8.67 13.01
N LYS A 24 23.89 -8.74 12.98
CA LYS A 24 24.67 -9.71 13.76
C LYS A 24 24.72 -9.39 15.25
N LEU A 25 24.80 -8.10 15.61
CA LEU A 25 24.84 -7.63 17.00
C LEU A 25 23.50 -7.73 17.74
N ILE A 26 22.36 -7.45 17.07
CA ILE A 26 21.02 -7.59 17.66
C ILE A 26 20.70 -9.04 18.00
N SER A 27 21.26 -10.00 17.25
CA SER A 27 21.08 -11.43 17.55
C SER A 27 21.82 -11.90 18.81
N SER A 28 22.75 -11.09 19.35
CA SER A 28 23.69 -11.53 20.37
C SER A 28 23.57 -10.87 21.75
N SER A 29 22.84 -9.75 21.92
CA SER A 29 22.67 -9.15 23.25
C SER A 29 21.31 -8.47 23.48
N GLU A 30 20.66 -8.83 24.61
CA GLU A 30 19.36 -8.26 25.04
C GLU A 30 19.45 -6.77 25.35
N THR A 31 20.56 -6.33 25.93
CA THR A 31 20.81 -4.95 26.36
C THR A 31 20.93 -3.99 25.18
N PHE A 32 21.50 -4.46 24.06
CA PHE A 32 21.66 -3.67 22.86
C PHE A 32 20.32 -3.49 22.12
N SER A 33 19.48 -4.52 22.09
CA SER A 33 18.11 -4.42 21.53
C SER A 33 17.28 -3.39 22.29
N LEU A 34 17.38 -3.35 23.62
CA LEU A 34 16.69 -2.38 24.46
C LEU A 34 17.24 -0.96 24.26
N PHE A 35 18.55 -0.80 24.17
CA PHE A 35 19.23 0.49 23.91
C PHE A 35 18.84 1.07 22.55
N VAL A 36 18.75 0.26 21.51
CA VAL A 36 18.35 0.71 20.17
C VAL A 36 16.90 1.14 20.14
N ILE A 37 16.00 0.44 20.83
CA ILE A 37 14.59 0.81 20.91
C ILE A 37 14.43 2.09 21.73
N THR A 38 15.12 2.24 22.85
CA THR A 38 15.02 3.40 23.74
C THR A 38 15.77 4.63 23.21
N SER A 39 16.97 4.46 22.66
CA SER A 39 17.74 5.56 22.04
C SER A 39 17.21 5.94 20.66
N GLY A 40 16.63 4.98 19.93
CA GLY A 40 15.91 5.21 18.69
C GLY A 40 14.73 6.17 18.86
N THR A 41 13.96 6.04 19.96
CA THR A 41 12.83 6.94 20.23
C THR A 41 13.25 8.40 20.41
N ALA A 42 14.44 8.70 20.94
CA ALA A 42 14.96 10.05 21.07
C ALA A 42 15.44 10.67 19.73
N LYS A 43 16.03 9.88 18.83
CA LYS A 43 16.52 10.33 17.50
C LYS A 43 15.50 10.09 16.37
N PHE A 44 14.58 9.13 16.52
CA PHE A 44 13.52 8.80 15.57
C PHE A 44 12.29 9.70 15.65
N LYS A 45 12.39 10.88 16.22
CA LYS A 45 11.33 11.90 16.32
C LYS A 45 10.71 12.31 14.97
N ARG A 46 11.09 11.71 13.84
CA ARG A 46 10.62 12.10 12.49
C ARG A 46 10.16 10.89 11.66
N GLY A 47 9.05 10.29 12.02
CA GLY A 47 8.24 9.52 11.05
C GLY A 47 8.62 8.06 10.73
N PHE A 48 9.64 7.47 11.37
CA PHE A 48 10.12 6.11 11.05
C PHE A 48 9.70 5.01 12.06
N SER A 49 8.97 5.34 13.12
CA SER A 49 8.72 4.40 14.24
C SER A 49 7.98 3.12 13.81
N GLY A 50 6.97 3.20 12.95
CA GLY A 50 6.18 2.03 12.54
C GLY A 50 6.95 1.02 11.69
N TYR A 51 7.78 1.46 10.76
CA TYR A 51 8.52 0.57 9.85
C TYR A 51 9.58 -0.27 10.58
N TYR A 52 10.38 0.37 11.44
CA TYR A 52 11.45 -0.34 12.17
C TYR A 52 10.91 -1.22 13.30
N THR A 53 9.83 -0.83 13.96
CA THR A 53 9.15 -1.68 14.94
C THR A 53 8.66 -2.97 14.26
N ASN A 54 8.04 -2.89 13.10
CA ASN A 54 7.59 -4.05 12.34
C ASN A 54 8.76 -4.95 11.87
N VAL A 55 9.87 -4.36 11.43
CA VAL A 55 11.09 -5.12 11.05
C VAL A 55 11.71 -5.82 12.26
N LEU A 56 11.74 -5.16 13.41
CA LEU A 56 12.22 -5.78 14.65
C LEU A 56 11.32 -6.94 15.08
N LEU A 57 10.01 -6.75 15.00
CA LEU A 57 8.99 -7.75 15.34
C LEU A 57 9.06 -8.99 14.45
N SER A 58 9.29 -8.82 13.14
CA SER A 58 9.47 -9.96 12.21
C SER A 58 10.68 -10.84 12.54
N ARG A 59 11.70 -10.26 13.21
CA ARG A 59 12.91 -10.98 13.61
C ARG A 59 12.83 -11.58 15.00
N ILE A 60 12.14 -10.92 15.93
CA ILE A 60 11.91 -11.45 17.27
C ILE A 60 11.01 -12.70 17.19
N GLY A 61 10.15 -12.81 16.17
CA GLY A 61 9.33 -13.99 15.90
C GLY A 61 10.10 -15.30 15.62
N LYS A 62 11.42 -15.25 15.40
CA LYS A 62 12.28 -16.47 15.41
C LYS A 62 12.54 -17.04 16.81
N ILE A 63 12.08 -16.35 17.84
CA ILE A 63 12.22 -16.78 19.23
C ILE A 63 10.93 -17.52 19.62
N ASN A 64 11.04 -18.51 20.50
CA ASN A 64 9.90 -19.19 21.13
C ASN A 64 8.82 -18.15 21.52
N SER A 65 7.56 -18.45 21.22
CA SER A 65 6.43 -17.54 21.39
C SER A 65 6.30 -16.98 22.82
N GLU A 66 6.66 -17.77 23.82
CA GLU A 66 6.65 -17.33 25.23
C GLU A 66 7.75 -16.32 25.54
N ILE A 67 8.97 -16.54 25.03
CA ILE A 67 10.09 -15.61 25.18
C ILE A 67 9.77 -14.29 24.45
N TYR A 68 9.17 -14.38 23.27
CA TYR A 68 8.71 -13.21 22.53
C TYR A 68 7.71 -12.40 23.33
N TYR A 69 6.67 -13.05 23.84
CA TYR A 69 5.62 -12.40 24.64
C TYR A 69 6.20 -11.69 25.88
N LYS A 70 7.10 -12.35 26.61
CA LYS A 70 7.80 -11.76 27.77
C LYS A 70 8.61 -10.50 27.38
N LYS A 71 9.27 -10.51 26.22
CA LYS A 71 9.99 -9.33 25.69
C LYS A 71 9.05 -8.19 25.35
N VAL A 72 7.92 -8.49 24.72
CA VAL A 72 6.89 -7.48 24.41
C VAL A 72 6.34 -6.86 25.70
N CYS A 73 5.99 -7.67 26.72
CA CYS A 73 5.54 -7.15 28.02
C CYS A 73 6.55 -6.20 28.65
N LYS A 74 7.85 -6.51 28.60
CA LYS A 74 8.91 -5.65 29.13
C LYS A 74 8.98 -4.31 28.38
N LEU A 75 8.91 -4.32 27.06
CA LEU A 75 8.92 -3.12 26.23
C LEU A 75 7.68 -2.25 26.43
N VAL A 76 6.52 -2.89 26.54
CA VAL A 76 5.27 -2.20 26.84
C VAL A 76 5.37 -1.49 28.17
N GLY A 77 5.86 -2.14 29.23
CA GLY A 77 6.05 -1.50 30.54
C GLY A 77 6.95 -0.27 30.49
N ILE A 78 8.02 -0.30 29.67
CA ILE A 78 8.89 0.87 29.46
C ILE A 78 8.11 2.01 28.80
N PHE A 79 7.36 1.73 27.74
CA PHE A 79 6.60 2.75 27.03
C PHE A 79 5.44 3.29 27.87
N GLU A 80 4.75 2.47 28.66
CA GLU A 80 3.72 2.92 29.60
C GLU A 80 4.29 3.88 30.66
N ASN A 81 5.42 3.56 31.23
CA ASN A 81 6.12 4.44 32.18
C ASN A 81 6.54 5.78 31.54
N GLN A 82 6.90 5.78 30.26
CA GLN A 82 7.23 7.00 29.54
C GLN A 82 5.94 7.79 29.20
N ALA A 83 4.86 7.12 28.81
CA ALA A 83 3.60 7.76 28.49
C ALA A 83 3.00 8.53 29.68
N ILE A 84 3.20 8.07 30.91
CA ILE A 84 2.74 8.74 32.13
C ILE A 84 3.49 10.06 32.36
N LYS A 85 4.78 10.13 31.93
CA LYS A 85 5.68 11.26 32.17
C LYS A 85 5.69 12.30 31.07
N ASP A 86 5.13 11.99 29.89
CA ASP A 86 5.23 12.82 28.69
C ASP A 86 3.85 13.35 28.29
N SER A 87 3.75 14.67 28.13
CA SER A 87 2.56 15.32 27.57
C SER A 87 2.23 14.86 26.14
N TYR A 88 3.17 14.22 25.46
CA TYR A 88 3.00 13.61 24.15
C TYR A 88 2.75 12.09 24.24
N SER A 89 1.97 11.66 25.21
CA SER A 89 1.74 10.23 25.54
C SER A 89 1.25 9.37 24.37
N TRP A 90 0.53 9.95 23.38
CA TRP A 90 0.05 9.20 22.21
C TRP A 90 1.19 8.54 21.41
N LYS A 91 2.40 9.10 21.41
CA LYS A 91 3.57 8.53 20.71
C LYS A 91 3.94 7.15 21.26
N TYR A 92 3.81 6.99 22.54
CA TYR A 92 4.10 5.73 23.22
C TYR A 92 2.97 4.72 23.02
N TYR A 93 1.71 5.17 23.09
CA TYR A 93 0.56 4.30 22.87
C TYR A 93 0.47 3.73 21.47
N SER A 94 0.94 4.44 20.44
CA SER A 94 1.06 3.88 19.08
C SER A 94 2.03 2.70 19.03
N ASN A 95 3.20 2.82 19.68
CA ASN A 95 4.18 1.74 19.78
C ASN A 95 3.65 0.55 20.56
N ILE A 96 2.98 0.79 21.68
CA ILE A 96 2.33 -0.24 22.51
C ILE A 96 1.26 -0.99 21.70
N GLY A 97 0.45 -0.27 20.92
CA GLY A 97 -0.55 -0.85 20.04
C GLY A 97 0.05 -1.81 19.01
N ILE A 98 1.14 -1.40 18.35
CA ILE A 98 1.89 -2.23 17.40
C ILE A 98 2.48 -3.46 18.09
N LEU A 99 3.07 -3.30 19.27
CA LEU A 99 3.68 -4.41 20.03
C LEU A 99 2.63 -5.47 20.37
N TRP A 100 1.48 -5.08 20.91
CA TRP A 100 0.40 -6.01 21.22
C TRP A 100 -0.18 -6.67 19.98
N HIS A 101 -0.36 -5.91 18.89
CA HIS A 101 -0.81 -6.48 17.62
C HIS A 101 0.11 -7.62 17.14
N SER A 102 1.43 -7.43 17.29
CA SER A 102 2.42 -8.44 16.87
C SER A 102 2.38 -9.74 17.66
N THR A 103 1.85 -9.72 18.88
CA THR A 103 1.64 -10.93 19.70
C THR A 103 0.32 -11.63 19.39
N GLY A 104 -0.56 -11.02 18.59
CA GLY A 104 -1.93 -11.48 18.38
C GLY A 104 -2.90 -11.07 19.50
N ASP A 105 -2.46 -10.31 20.52
CA ASP A 105 -3.33 -9.79 21.57
C ASP A 105 -4.06 -8.52 21.10
N ILE A 106 -5.14 -8.74 20.37
CA ILE A 106 -5.92 -7.68 19.75
C ILE A 106 -6.63 -6.81 20.74
N SER A 107 -7.10 -7.39 21.83
CA SER A 107 -7.78 -6.62 22.88
C SER A 107 -6.86 -5.55 23.48
N LYS A 108 -5.63 -5.92 23.82
CA LYS A 108 -4.62 -4.98 24.32
C LYS A 108 -4.16 -3.99 23.24
N SER A 109 -4.03 -4.45 22.00
CA SER A 109 -3.70 -3.60 20.85
C SER A 109 -4.75 -2.50 20.70
N LEU A 110 -6.03 -2.87 20.60
CA LEU A 110 -7.14 -1.91 20.47
C LEU A 110 -7.21 -0.93 21.66
N LYS A 111 -7.05 -1.39 22.90
CA LYS A 111 -6.98 -0.50 24.07
C LYS A 111 -5.88 0.55 23.94
N SER A 112 -4.73 0.16 23.41
CA SER A 112 -3.61 1.07 23.20
C SER A 112 -3.90 2.08 22.09
N TRP A 113 -4.57 1.69 21.02
CA TRP A 113 -5.01 2.58 19.96
C TRP A 113 -6.10 3.54 20.42
N TYR A 114 -7.00 3.12 21.33
CA TYR A 114 -7.92 4.01 21.99
C TYR A 114 -7.17 5.11 22.75
N LYS A 115 -6.27 4.74 23.62
CA LYS A 115 -5.44 5.69 24.40
C LYS A 115 -4.63 6.62 23.47
N TYR A 116 -4.13 6.10 22.35
CA TYR A 116 -3.44 6.91 21.33
C TYR A 116 -4.35 8.02 20.80
N LEU A 117 -5.55 7.67 20.35
CA LEU A 117 -6.47 8.64 19.76
C LEU A 117 -6.97 9.62 20.82
N GLU A 118 -7.42 9.15 21.98
CA GLU A 118 -7.90 9.98 23.06
C GLU A 118 -6.85 10.98 23.58
N SER A 119 -5.64 10.50 23.83
CA SER A 119 -4.56 11.40 24.30
C SER A 119 -4.14 12.42 23.25
N LYS A 120 -4.20 12.06 21.98
CA LYS A 120 -3.93 12.98 20.87
C LYS A 120 -5.03 14.03 20.73
N GLU A 121 -6.29 13.60 20.75
CA GLU A 121 -7.46 14.48 20.71
C GLU A 121 -7.48 15.44 21.91
N PHE A 122 -7.26 14.91 23.13
CA PHE A 122 -7.15 15.72 24.34
C PHE A 122 -6.07 16.81 24.23
N TYR A 123 -4.88 16.43 23.73
CA TYR A 123 -3.80 17.39 23.55
C TYR A 123 -4.16 18.49 22.52
N ILE A 124 -4.82 18.13 21.43
CA ILE A 124 -5.27 19.10 20.41
C ILE A 124 -6.22 20.13 21.06
N LEU A 125 -7.18 19.68 21.83
CA LEU A 125 -8.15 20.53 22.54
C LEU A 125 -7.48 21.38 23.62
N GLU A 126 -6.66 20.76 24.48
CA GLU A 126 -5.94 21.47 25.57
C GLU A 126 -5.05 22.62 25.03
N LYS A 127 -4.46 22.41 23.86
CA LYS A 127 -3.60 23.44 23.22
C LYS A 127 -4.37 24.36 22.28
N GLY A 128 -5.70 24.24 22.18
CA GLY A 128 -6.56 25.05 21.32
C GLY A 128 -6.23 24.94 19.85
N LEU A 129 -5.73 23.79 19.41
CA LEU A 129 -5.33 23.54 18.01
C LEU A 129 -6.53 23.21 17.12
N ASP A 130 -7.61 22.72 17.71
CA ASP A 130 -8.91 22.44 17.06
C ASP A 130 -9.52 23.68 16.41
N LYS A 131 -9.30 24.88 16.99
CA LYS A 131 -9.80 26.17 16.50
C LYS A 131 -9.31 26.53 15.10
N PHE A 132 -8.19 25.96 14.68
CA PHE A 132 -7.65 26.21 13.33
C PHE A 132 -8.39 25.40 12.26
N ASN A 133 -9.13 24.37 12.64
CA ASN A 133 -9.84 23.46 11.74
C ASN A 133 -8.95 22.94 10.59
N ILE A 134 -7.70 22.57 10.93
CA ILE A 134 -6.65 22.13 9.99
C ILE A 134 -6.28 20.69 10.28
N ARG A 135 -6.02 19.94 9.20
CA ARG A 135 -5.38 18.63 9.22
C ARG A 135 -4.14 18.64 8.33
N ILE A 136 -3.04 18.21 8.87
CA ILE A 136 -1.76 18.19 8.16
C ILE A 136 -1.58 16.83 7.47
N ILE A 137 -1.29 16.85 6.19
CA ILE A 137 -0.93 15.67 5.40
C ILE A 137 0.59 15.63 5.26
N ASN A 138 1.20 14.52 5.68
CA ASN A 138 2.64 14.35 5.58
C ASN A 138 3.04 14.13 4.09
N PRO A 139 3.95 14.92 3.50
CA PRO A 139 4.38 14.77 2.11
C PRO A 139 5.26 13.54 1.85
N TYR A 140 6.03 13.08 2.84
CA TYR A 140 7.04 12.03 2.66
C TYR A 140 6.49 10.67 2.17
N PRO A 141 5.31 10.19 2.57
CA PRO A 141 4.73 8.99 2.00
C PRO A 141 4.60 9.06 0.47
N LEU A 142 4.13 10.19 -0.08
CA LEU A 142 3.97 10.39 -1.53
C LEU A 142 5.31 10.54 -2.26
N ALA A 143 6.36 10.93 -1.56
CA ALA A 143 7.73 10.94 -2.08
C ALA A 143 8.40 9.55 -2.03
N SER A 144 7.94 8.66 -1.16
CA SER A 144 8.55 7.34 -0.95
C SER A 144 8.00 6.26 -1.89
N THR A 145 6.71 6.29 -2.16
CA THR A 145 6.04 5.32 -3.06
C THR A 145 4.73 5.86 -3.61
N ILE A 146 4.48 5.61 -4.88
CA ILE A 146 3.25 5.98 -5.56
C ILE A 146 2.02 5.27 -4.97
N GLY A 147 2.19 4.11 -4.35
CA GLY A 147 1.10 3.37 -3.71
C GLY A 147 0.36 4.14 -2.60
N ASN A 148 1.00 5.15 -2.00
CA ASN A 148 0.36 6.01 -1.02
C ASN A 148 -0.74 6.92 -1.61
N VAL A 149 -0.81 7.06 -2.93
CA VAL A 149 -1.93 7.73 -3.63
C VAL A 149 -3.24 7.01 -3.33
N GLY A 150 -3.25 5.67 -3.34
CA GLY A 150 -4.45 4.90 -3.00
C GLY A 150 -4.91 5.08 -1.54
N HIS A 151 -3.96 5.20 -0.60
CA HIS A 151 -4.31 5.53 0.80
C HIS A 151 -4.92 6.91 0.92
N LEU A 152 -4.39 7.87 0.18
CA LEU A 152 -4.89 9.23 0.19
C LEU A 152 -6.26 9.35 -0.48
N ASP A 153 -6.48 8.65 -1.60
CA ASP A 153 -7.79 8.55 -2.27
C ASP A 153 -8.87 8.04 -1.30
N GLY A 154 -8.60 6.92 -0.62
CA GLY A 154 -9.53 6.38 0.37
C GLY A 154 -9.78 7.34 1.55
N PHE A 155 -8.76 8.04 2.03
CA PHE A 155 -8.91 9.05 3.07
C PHE A 155 -9.78 10.23 2.60
N LEU A 156 -9.53 10.76 1.40
CA LEU A 156 -10.32 11.84 0.82
C LEU A 156 -11.79 11.42 0.60
N LYS A 157 -12.03 10.19 0.14
CA LYS A 157 -13.37 9.63 0.03
C LYS A 157 -14.11 9.62 1.38
N LEU A 158 -13.46 9.23 2.48
CA LEU A 158 -14.05 9.27 3.81
C LEU A 158 -14.38 10.71 4.25
N VAL A 159 -13.58 11.69 3.88
CA VAL A 159 -13.86 13.11 4.13
C VAL A 159 -15.05 13.58 3.31
N GLU A 160 -15.11 13.29 2.02
CA GLU A 160 -16.20 13.69 1.12
C GLU A 160 -17.53 12.97 1.41
N LEU A 161 -17.48 11.76 1.99
CA LEU A 161 -18.64 11.04 2.51
C LEU A 161 -19.12 11.58 3.87
N GLY A 162 -18.39 12.53 4.47
CA GLY A 162 -18.73 13.04 5.81
C GLY A 162 -18.47 12.06 6.96
N VAL A 163 -17.82 10.91 6.67
CA VAL A 163 -17.45 9.92 7.69
C VAL A 163 -16.31 10.45 8.57
N ILE A 164 -15.41 11.22 7.99
CA ILE A 164 -14.39 12.02 8.69
C ILE A 164 -14.79 13.48 8.58
N SER A 165 -14.73 14.21 9.69
CA SER A 165 -15.05 15.65 9.72
C SER A 165 -14.21 16.43 8.72
N LYS A 166 -14.87 17.28 7.94
CA LYS A 166 -14.24 18.14 6.94
C LYS A 166 -13.38 19.19 7.62
N GLN A 167 -12.11 19.17 7.33
CA GLN A 167 -11.12 20.12 7.80
C GLN A 167 -10.31 20.63 6.61
N LYS A 168 -9.67 21.79 6.74
CA LYS A 168 -8.72 22.27 5.74
C LYS A 168 -7.51 21.33 5.72
N LEU A 169 -7.28 20.66 4.60
CA LEU A 169 -6.15 19.75 4.41
C LEU A 169 -4.95 20.54 3.91
N ILE A 170 -3.83 20.46 4.60
CA ILE A 170 -2.61 21.18 4.26
C ILE A 170 -1.43 20.21 4.19
N MET A 171 -0.66 20.27 3.12
CA MET A 171 0.60 19.55 2.93
C MET A 171 1.76 20.54 3.00
N PRO A 172 2.44 20.66 4.16
CA PRO A 172 3.55 21.61 4.32
C PRO A 172 4.83 21.01 3.74
N LEU A 173 5.47 21.74 2.84
CA LEU A 173 6.77 21.41 2.28
C LEU A 173 7.89 22.13 3.03
N PRO A 174 8.99 21.44 3.40
CA PRO A 174 10.16 22.07 4.01
C PRO A 174 10.76 23.15 3.11
N GLU A 175 11.33 24.21 3.72
CA GLU A 175 11.87 25.38 3.00
C GLU A 175 12.95 25.01 1.98
N ASN A 176 13.91 24.18 2.43
CA ASN A 176 15.13 23.87 1.71
C ASN A 176 15.20 22.45 1.18
N SER A 177 14.09 21.68 1.21
CA SER A 177 14.09 20.33 0.70
C SER A 177 13.41 20.28 -0.66
N ALA A 178 14.12 19.80 -1.63
CA ALA A 178 13.54 19.31 -2.87
C ALA A 178 12.90 17.94 -2.58
N ILE A 179 11.74 17.93 -1.91
CA ILE A 179 10.92 16.70 -1.87
C ILE A 179 10.52 16.44 -3.31
N LYS A 180 11.01 15.34 -3.86
CA LYS A 180 10.60 14.85 -5.17
C LYS A 180 9.51 13.81 -4.96
N PHE A 181 8.30 14.11 -5.42
CA PHE A 181 7.20 13.16 -5.35
C PHE A 181 7.36 12.02 -6.37
N CYS A 182 6.81 10.87 -6.07
CA CYS A 182 6.83 9.73 -6.99
C CYS A 182 6.09 10.04 -8.30
N ASN A 183 5.09 10.92 -8.27
CA ASN A 183 4.46 11.50 -9.43
C ASN A 183 4.14 12.97 -9.17
N GLU A 184 5.01 13.87 -9.63
CA GLU A 184 4.88 15.32 -9.46
C GLU A 184 3.62 15.85 -10.13
N HIS A 185 3.30 15.35 -11.33
CA HIS A 185 2.16 15.83 -12.10
C HIS A 185 0.84 15.55 -11.36
N PHE A 186 0.66 14.36 -10.82
CA PHE A 186 -0.52 14.02 -10.02
C PHE A 186 -0.66 14.92 -8.79
N VAL A 187 0.43 15.12 -8.06
CA VAL A 187 0.40 15.92 -6.83
C VAL A 187 0.03 17.37 -7.12
N HIS A 188 0.63 17.99 -8.14
CA HIS A 188 0.45 19.40 -8.40
C HIS A 188 -0.79 19.75 -9.23
N ASN A 189 -1.30 18.84 -10.06
CA ASN A 189 -2.42 19.14 -10.97
C ASN A 189 -3.74 18.49 -10.57
N TYR A 190 -3.72 17.47 -9.72
CA TYR A 190 -4.91 16.74 -9.28
C TYR A 190 -5.12 16.82 -7.78
N LEU A 191 -4.09 16.45 -7.01
CA LEU A 191 -4.19 16.42 -5.56
C LEU A 191 -4.32 17.81 -4.94
N SER A 192 -3.73 18.84 -5.55
CA SER A 192 -3.84 20.26 -5.14
C SER A 192 -5.28 20.79 -5.12
N ASN A 193 -6.22 20.11 -5.79
CA ASN A 193 -7.65 20.46 -5.73
C ASN A 193 -8.29 20.12 -4.38
N TYR A 194 -7.68 19.21 -3.61
CA TYR A 194 -8.18 18.73 -2.31
C TYR A 194 -7.29 19.14 -1.15
N ILE A 195 -5.99 19.36 -1.40
CA ILE A 195 -4.99 19.62 -0.38
C ILE A 195 -4.19 20.85 -0.75
N GLU A 196 -4.18 21.84 0.13
CA GLU A 196 -3.34 23.02 -0.05
C GLU A 196 -1.86 22.69 0.18
N ILE A 197 -1.03 22.89 -0.83
CA ILE A 197 0.42 22.63 -0.79
C ILE A 197 1.14 23.95 -0.55
N ILE A 198 1.75 24.10 0.63
CA ILE A 198 2.41 25.36 1.05
C ILE A 198 3.77 25.09 1.65
N LYS A 199 4.59 26.14 1.76
CA LYS A 199 5.85 26.05 2.54
C LYS A 199 5.57 26.06 4.04
N VAL A 200 6.38 25.36 4.83
CA VAL A 200 6.22 25.31 6.31
C VAL A 200 6.18 26.70 6.92
N LYS A 201 6.94 27.70 6.39
CA LYS A 201 6.94 29.08 6.90
C LYS A 201 5.59 29.80 6.76
N GLU A 202 4.76 29.38 5.81
CA GLU A 202 3.43 29.95 5.56
C GLU A 202 2.39 29.51 6.59
N LEU A 203 2.67 28.43 7.34
CA LEU A 203 1.84 28.01 8.45
C LEU A 203 1.89 29.01 9.61
N PRO A 204 0.76 29.25 10.32
CA PRO A 204 0.74 30.01 11.57
C PRO A 204 1.81 29.49 12.54
N THR A 205 2.50 30.39 13.24
CA THR A 205 3.61 30.02 14.15
C THR A 205 3.21 28.96 15.19
N VAL A 206 1.98 29.02 15.69
CA VAL A 206 1.44 28.05 16.66
C VAL A 206 1.37 26.65 16.02
N ILE A 207 0.83 26.55 14.79
CA ILE A 207 0.72 25.29 14.04
C ILE A 207 2.12 24.77 13.69
N ARG A 208 3.01 25.65 13.20
CA ARG A 208 4.38 25.29 12.80
C ARG A 208 5.17 24.62 13.93
N LYS A 209 4.99 25.09 15.18
CA LYS A 209 5.61 24.48 16.36
C LYS A 209 4.95 23.17 16.81
N LYS A 210 3.75 22.87 16.32
CA LYS A 210 2.89 21.74 16.76
C LYS A 210 2.29 20.97 15.57
N ILE A 211 3.04 20.78 14.50
CA ILE A 211 2.58 20.07 13.29
C ILE A 211 2.18 18.61 13.60
N GLU A 212 2.99 17.94 14.43
CA GLU A 212 2.86 16.49 14.66
C GLU A 212 1.48 16.04 15.20
N PRO A 213 0.88 16.69 16.22
CA PRO A 213 -0.45 16.31 16.68
C PRO A 213 -1.53 16.45 15.60
N LEU A 214 -1.40 17.42 14.70
CA LEU A 214 -2.34 17.66 13.60
C LEU A 214 -2.10 16.77 12.39
N THR A 215 -0.96 16.06 12.36
CA THR A 215 -0.60 15.22 11.20
C THR A 215 -1.45 13.97 11.13
N GLN A 216 -2.08 13.76 9.97
CA GLN A 216 -2.71 12.51 9.59
C GLN A 216 -1.65 11.56 9.02
N PHE A 217 -1.47 10.43 9.67
CA PHE A 217 -0.68 9.34 9.11
C PHE A 217 -1.55 8.56 8.13
N LEU A 218 -1.13 8.46 6.87
CA LEU A 218 -1.90 7.77 5.83
C LEU A 218 -2.04 6.25 6.09
N CYS A 219 -1.17 5.67 6.92
CA CYS A 219 -1.23 4.27 7.35
C CYS A 219 -1.46 4.13 8.86
N GLY A 220 -1.95 5.18 9.54
CA GLY A 220 -2.17 5.21 10.98
C GLY A 220 -3.57 4.78 11.39
N PRO A 221 -3.84 4.74 12.69
CA PRO A 221 -5.15 4.39 13.20
C PRO A 221 -6.20 5.44 12.83
N LEU A 222 -7.40 4.97 12.53
CA LEU A 222 -8.59 5.79 12.30
C LEU A 222 -9.73 5.34 13.19
N ARG A 223 -10.53 6.31 13.68
CA ARG A 223 -11.82 6.06 14.32
C ARG A 223 -12.93 6.38 13.32
N LEU A 224 -13.74 5.39 12.98
CA LEU A 224 -14.89 5.55 12.09
C LEU A 224 -16.12 4.97 12.78
N GLN A 225 -17.18 5.76 12.90
CA GLN A 225 -18.46 5.31 13.48
C GLN A 225 -18.31 4.57 14.84
N GLY A 226 -17.42 5.07 15.71
CA GLY A 226 -17.13 4.47 17.01
C GLY A 226 -16.17 3.28 17.00
N ARG A 227 -15.87 2.69 15.86
CA ARG A 227 -14.89 1.59 15.71
C ARG A 227 -13.50 2.13 15.43
N ILE A 228 -12.48 1.53 16.05
CA ILE A 228 -11.08 1.85 15.77
C ILE A 228 -10.49 0.83 14.81
N TYR A 229 -9.91 1.35 13.75
CA TYR A 229 -9.12 0.61 12.77
C TYR A 229 -7.64 0.89 13.07
N PRO A 230 -6.88 -0.11 13.56
CA PRO A 230 -5.46 0.05 13.94
C PRO A 230 -4.59 0.48 12.75
N TYR A 231 -4.94 0.01 11.60
CA TYR A 231 -4.34 0.39 10.32
C TYR A 231 -5.46 0.90 9.41
N ASN A 232 -5.24 2.04 8.77
CA ASN A 232 -6.28 2.62 7.94
C ASN A 232 -6.56 1.83 6.65
N HIS A 233 -5.75 0.83 6.28
CA HIS A 233 -6.03 -0.03 5.13
C HIS A 233 -7.45 -0.61 5.15
N THR A 234 -7.87 -1.15 6.28
CA THR A 234 -9.23 -1.68 6.46
C THR A 234 -10.29 -0.57 6.45
N ALA A 235 -9.98 0.59 7.04
CA ALA A 235 -10.86 1.76 6.99
C ALA A 235 -11.04 2.30 5.57
N LEU A 236 -9.96 2.28 4.76
CA LEU A 236 -9.97 2.78 3.38
C LEU A 236 -10.72 1.85 2.43
N SER A 237 -10.77 0.55 2.72
CA SER A 237 -11.62 -0.38 1.96
C SER A 237 -13.10 -0.10 2.20
N ASN A 238 -13.47 0.28 3.42
CA ASN A 238 -14.82 0.78 3.70
C ASN A 238 -15.15 2.04 2.89
N ALA A 239 -14.17 2.93 2.68
CA ALA A 239 -14.37 4.09 1.83
C ALA A 239 -14.78 3.71 0.41
N SER A 240 -14.12 2.72 -0.20
CA SER A 240 -14.47 2.21 -1.52
C SER A 240 -15.89 1.63 -1.55
N LYS A 241 -16.25 0.81 -0.54
CA LYS A 241 -17.58 0.23 -0.40
C LYS A 241 -18.68 1.29 -0.29
N LEU A 242 -18.53 2.26 0.60
CA LEU A 242 -19.49 3.33 0.78
C LEU A 242 -19.60 4.21 -0.47
N TRP A 243 -18.48 4.47 -1.14
CA TRP A 243 -18.43 5.24 -2.38
C TRP A 243 -19.23 4.58 -3.51
N GLU A 244 -19.10 3.26 -3.64
CA GLU A 244 -19.88 2.46 -4.59
C GLU A 244 -21.37 2.41 -4.24
N LEU A 245 -21.73 2.24 -2.97
CA LEU A 245 -23.12 2.23 -2.52
C LEU A 245 -23.85 3.55 -2.82
N GLU A 246 -23.13 4.68 -2.79
CA GLU A 246 -23.66 5.98 -3.16
C GLU A 246 -23.54 6.27 -4.67
N ASN A 247 -23.08 5.32 -5.49
CA ASN A 247 -22.87 5.46 -6.94
C ASN A 247 -22.06 6.72 -7.31
N ARG A 248 -21.07 7.07 -6.50
CA ARG A 248 -20.26 8.29 -6.75
C ARG A 248 -19.24 8.05 -7.85
N LYS A 249 -19.02 9.08 -8.67
CA LYS A 249 -17.92 9.12 -9.65
C LYS A 249 -16.56 9.10 -8.95
N PRO A 250 -15.48 8.68 -9.65
CA PRO A 250 -14.12 8.82 -9.11
C PRO A 250 -13.85 10.24 -8.62
N LEU A 251 -13.02 10.39 -7.59
CA LEU A 251 -12.63 11.72 -7.09
C LEU A 251 -11.83 12.53 -8.12
N PHE A 252 -11.06 11.84 -8.94
CA PHE A 252 -10.19 12.47 -9.92
C PHE A 252 -10.68 12.13 -11.33
N GLU A 253 -10.83 13.16 -12.14
CA GLU A 253 -11.15 13.07 -13.57
C GLU A 253 -9.99 13.68 -14.36
N LEU A 254 -9.62 13.05 -15.48
CA LEU A 254 -8.55 13.56 -16.34
C LEU A 254 -9.00 14.87 -16.99
N ASN A 255 -8.19 15.92 -16.86
CA ASN A 255 -8.46 17.19 -17.49
C ASN A 255 -8.24 17.13 -19.00
N THR A 256 -8.84 18.08 -19.72
CA THR A 256 -8.80 18.13 -21.20
C THR A 256 -7.37 18.30 -21.73
N GLU A 257 -6.54 19.08 -21.04
CA GLU A 257 -5.16 19.34 -21.47
C GLU A 257 -4.32 18.05 -21.43
N ASP A 258 -4.47 17.26 -20.35
CA ASP A 258 -3.78 15.98 -20.21
C ASP A 258 -4.32 14.93 -21.16
N LEU A 259 -5.63 14.98 -21.48
CA LEU A 259 -6.24 14.11 -22.48
C LEU A 259 -5.65 14.35 -23.86
N LEU A 260 -5.54 15.61 -24.29
CA LEU A 260 -4.96 15.98 -25.59
C LEU A 260 -3.48 15.62 -25.66
N PHE A 261 -2.71 15.98 -24.63
CA PHE A 261 -1.29 15.65 -24.52
C PHE A 261 -1.06 14.13 -24.63
N GLY A 262 -1.80 13.34 -23.87
CA GLY A 262 -1.63 11.89 -23.85
C GLY A 262 -1.97 11.22 -25.17
N ARG A 263 -3.02 11.69 -25.87
CA ARG A 263 -3.40 11.20 -27.21
C ARG A 263 -2.33 11.49 -28.25
N GLU A 264 -1.71 12.67 -28.23
CA GLU A 264 -0.58 13.01 -29.09
C GLU A 264 0.60 12.04 -28.88
N ILE A 265 0.97 11.83 -27.61
CA ILE A 265 2.08 10.92 -27.30
C ILE A 265 1.75 9.46 -27.66
N LEU A 266 0.52 8.99 -27.45
CA LEU A 266 0.11 7.65 -27.91
C LEU A 266 0.23 7.47 -29.40
N ALA A 267 -0.14 8.48 -30.19
CA ALA A 267 0.04 8.44 -31.65
C ALA A 267 1.54 8.33 -32.04
N ARG A 268 2.39 9.08 -31.35
CA ARG A 268 3.86 9.01 -31.56
C ARG A 268 4.46 7.66 -31.12
N LEU A 269 3.85 7.00 -30.14
CA LEU A 269 4.20 5.63 -29.70
C LEU A 269 3.64 4.57 -30.66
N GLY A 270 2.90 4.95 -31.69
CA GLY A 270 2.36 4.05 -32.71
C GLY A 270 0.99 3.43 -32.38
N LEU A 271 0.30 3.91 -31.32
CA LEU A 271 -1.04 3.44 -31.02
C LEU A 271 -2.03 4.01 -32.05
N PRO A 272 -2.84 3.17 -32.74
CA PRO A 272 -3.90 3.65 -33.64
C PRO A 272 -4.93 4.54 -32.88
N LYS A 273 -5.49 5.53 -33.59
CA LYS A 273 -6.36 6.57 -33.00
C LYS A 273 -7.52 6.02 -32.17
N ASP A 274 -8.16 4.97 -32.67
CA ASP A 274 -9.37 4.37 -32.06
C ASP A 274 -9.04 3.07 -31.29
N ALA A 275 -7.76 2.77 -31.07
CA ALA A 275 -7.35 1.59 -30.34
C ALA A 275 -7.56 1.79 -28.83
N TRP A 276 -8.00 0.72 -28.20
CA TRP A 276 -8.07 0.65 -26.74
C TRP A 276 -6.87 -0.13 -26.18
N TYR A 277 -6.54 0.11 -24.92
CA TYR A 277 -5.38 -0.51 -24.32
C TYR A 277 -5.59 -0.90 -22.85
N VAL A 278 -4.79 -1.85 -22.42
CA VAL A 278 -4.60 -2.29 -21.05
C VAL A 278 -3.23 -1.81 -20.57
N CYS A 279 -3.18 -1.19 -19.41
CA CYS A 279 -1.91 -0.91 -18.75
C CYS A 279 -1.39 -2.17 -18.08
N LEU A 280 -0.14 -2.53 -18.35
CA LEU A 280 0.53 -3.68 -17.73
C LEU A 280 1.70 -3.19 -16.88
N HIS A 281 1.69 -3.51 -15.56
CA HIS A 281 2.84 -3.26 -14.72
C HIS A 281 3.24 -4.50 -13.94
N ILE A 282 4.43 -4.99 -14.24
CA ILE A 282 5.04 -6.14 -13.58
C ILE A 282 6.20 -5.61 -12.74
N ARG A 283 6.14 -5.87 -11.44
CA ARG A 283 7.28 -5.60 -10.58
C ARG A 283 8.35 -6.64 -10.86
N ASP A 284 9.56 -6.19 -11.10
CA ASP A 284 10.76 -6.99 -11.26
C ASP A 284 11.85 -6.55 -10.26
N ASP A 285 12.97 -7.26 -10.25
CA ASP A 285 14.11 -7.01 -9.36
C ASP A 285 14.86 -5.70 -9.67
N SER A 286 14.62 -5.10 -10.84
CA SER A 286 15.28 -3.85 -11.29
C SER A 286 14.98 -2.67 -10.36
N PHE A 287 13.84 -2.67 -9.66
CA PHE A 287 13.38 -1.52 -8.87
C PHE A 287 14.18 -1.28 -7.58
N LYS A 288 14.69 -2.30 -6.90
CA LYS A 288 15.45 -2.14 -5.63
C LYS A 288 16.68 -3.03 -5.53
N GLY A 289 17.05 -3.72 -6.59
CA GLY A 289 18.21 -4.61 -6.62
C GLY A 289 18.14 -5.79 -5.64
N SER A 290 16.93 -6.22 -5.28
CA SER A 290 16.70 -7.38 -4.42
C SER A 290 15.42 -8.09 -4.83
N GLU A 291 15.51 -9.39 -5.03
CA GLU A 291 14.37 -10.25 -5.28
C GLU A 291 13.33 -10.15 -4.16
N SER A 292 12.07 -10.18 -4.55
CA SER A 292 10.93 -10.14 -3.65
C SER A 292 9.90 -11.16 -4.10
N PHE A 293 9.19 -11.77 -3.14
CA PHE A 293 8.04 -12.62 -3.46
C PHE A 293 6.92 -11.89 -4.23
N ARG A 294 7.00 -10.57 -4.39
CA ARG A 294 6.07 -9.77 -5.22
C ARG A 294 6.53 -9.57 -6.65
N ASP A 295 7.77 -9.98 -6.96
CA ASP A 295 8.32 -9.86 -8.31
C ASP A 295 7.76 -10.97 -9.21
N SER A 296 7.65 -10.69 -10.49
CA SER A 296 7.20 -11.61 -11.52
C SER A 296 7.92 -11.32 -12.84
N LYS A 297 7.81 -12.22 -13.80
CA LYS A 297 8.49 -12.12 -15.09
C LYS A 297 7.49 -11.81 -16.20
N LEU A 298 7.93 -11.02 -17.18
CA LEU A 298 7.07 -10.63 -18.32
C LEU A 298 6.55 -11.85 -19.10
N HIS A 299 7.37 -12.89 -19.26
CA HIS A 299 6.96 -14.09 -20.01
C HIS A 299 5.76 -14.81 -19.37
N SER A 300 5.55 -14.70 -18.05
CA SER A 300 4.37 -15.26 -17.37
C SER A 300 3.06 -14.61 -17.82
N TYR A 301 3.13 -13.46 -18.48
CA TYR A 301 1.97 -12.74 -19.01
C TYR A 301 1.74 -12.96 -20.50
N LYS A 302 2.56 -13.78 -21.17
CA LYS A 302 2.51 -13.97 -22.64
C LYS A 302 1.11 -14.35 -23.11
N ILE A 303 0.50 -15.38 -22.54
CA ILE A 303 -0.84 -15.85 -22.94
C ILE A 303 -1.90 -14.75 -22.71
N ALA A 304 -1.81 -14.01 -21.61
CA ALA A 304 -2.69 -12.89 -21.34
C ALA A 304 -2.53 -11.74 -22.34
N ILE A 305 -1.29 -11.41 -22.74
CA ILE A 305 -0.99 -10.40 -23.77
C ILE A 305 -1.58 -10.83 -25.11
N GLU A 306 -1.37 -12.08 -25.51
CA GLU A 306 -1.91 -12.65 -26.75
C GLU A 306 -3.47 -12.65 -26.75
N SER A 307 -4.08 -12.97 -25.61
CA SER A 307 -5.53 -12.90 -25.44
C SER A 307 -6.08 -11.47 -25.62
N ILE A 308 -5.44 -10.46 -25.02
CA ILE A 308 -5.82 -9.06 -25.18
C ILE A 308 -5.67 -8.62 -26.64
N ALA A 309 -4.55 -8.97 -27.27
CA ALA A 309 -4.26 -8.62 -28.65
C ALA A 309 -5.23 -9.27 -29.64
N SER A 310 -5.64 -10.53 -29.43
CA SER A 310 -6.62 -11.23 -30.26
C SER A 310 -8.01 -10.57 -30.24
N ARG A 311 -8.30 -9.78 -29.19
CA ARG A 311 -9.51 -8.96 -29.08
C ARG A 311 -9.34 -7.56 -29.72
N GLY A 312 -8.20 -7.29 -30.37
CA GLY A 312 -7.86 -6.00 -30.97
C GLY A 312 -7.32 -4.96 -29.97
N GLY A 313 -7.05 -5.37 -28.73
CA GLY A 313 -6.48 -4.49 -27.72
C GLY A 313 -4.98 -4.32 -27.82
N TRP A 314 -4.49 -3.27 -27.19
CA TRP A 314 -3.07 -2.98 -27.04
C TRP A 314 -2.64 -3.13 -25.58
N ILE A 315 -1.39 -3.49 -25.39
CA ILE A 315 -0.77 -3.56 -24.07
C ILE A 315 0.27 -2.44 -23.97
N ILE A 316 0.14 -1.59 -22.95
CA ILE A 316 1.14 -0.57 -22.66
C ILE A 316 1.82 -0.94 -21.34
N ARG A 317 3.08 -1.38 -21.46
CA ARG A 317 3.89 -1.73 -20.29
C ARG A 317 4.36 -0.47 -19.58
N MET A 318 3.95 -0.34 -18.33
CA MET A 318 4.32 0.78 -17.45
C MET A 318 5.42 0.38 -16.46
N GLY A 319 6.11 1.36 -15.89
CA GLY A 319 7.14 1.16 -14.87
C GLY A 319 8.29 2.16 -14.97
N ILE A 320 9.34 1.91 -14.18
CA ILE A 320 10.57 2.72 -14.18
C ILE A 320 11.73 1.77 -14.37
N LYS A 321 12.51 1.95 -15.45
CA LYS A 321 13.68 1.10 -15.75
C LYS A 321 13.35 -0.40 -15.65
N ALA A 322 12.24 -0.79 -16.26
CA ALA A 322 11.84 -2.18 -16.30
C ALA A 322 12.88 -3.00 -17.08
N THR A 323 13.04 -4.27 -16.69
CA THR A 323 13.92 -5.19 -17.42
C THR A 323 13.57 -5.14 -18.92
N PRO A 324 14.52 -4.91 -19.82
CA PRO A 324 14.25 -4.88 -21.26
C PRO A 324 13.50 -6.13 -21.72
N VAL A 325 12.66 -5.96 -22.73
CA VAL A 325 12.01 -7.11 -23.38
C VAL A 325 13.09 -7.89 -24.14
N GLU A 326 13.15 -9.19 -23.91
CA GLU A 326 14.10 -10.05 -24.62
C GLU A 326 13.80 -10.02 -26.13
N PRO A 327 14.82 -10.01 -27.02
CA PRO A 327 14.63 -9.89 -28.47
C PRO A 327 13.70 -10.93 -29.10
N ASP A 328 13.64 -12.12 -28.51
CA ASP A 328 12.81 -13.24 -28.98
C ASP A 328 11.31 -13.09 -28.58
N TYR A 329 10.98 -12.10 -27.77
CA TYR A 329 9.59 -11.80 -27.40
C TYR A 329 8.99 -10.77 -28.35
N ASN A 330 8.40 -11.22 -29.42
CA ASN A 330 7.58 -10.39 -30.31
C ASN A 330 6.12 -10.45 -29.89
N PHE A 331 5.75 -9.58 -28.94
CA PHE A 331 4.37 -9.49 -28.50
C PHE A 331 3.51 -8.68 -29.48
N PRO A 332 2.34 -9.19 -29.90
CA PRO A 332 1.44 -8.42 -30.75
C PRO A 332 0.84 -7.23 -29.98
N ASN A 333 0.66 -6.10 -30.66
CA ASN A 333 0.02 -4.89 -30.09
C ASN A 333 0.62 -4.47 -28.74
N PHE A 334 1.95 -4.43 -28.63
CA PHE A 334 2.66 -4.18 -27.39
C PHE A 334 3.55 -2.93 -27.48
N ILE A 335 3.42 -2.03 -26.49
CA ILE A 335 4.24 -0.83 -26.37
C ILE A 335 5.01 -0.90 -25.04
N ASP A 336 6.34 -0.96 -25.09
CA ASP A 336 7.21 -0.87 -23.89
C ASP A 336 7.42 0.61 -23.50
N TYR A 337 6.37 1.25 -23.00
CA TYR A 337 6.42 2.62 -22.54
C TYR A 337 7.39 2.81 -21.34
N ALA A 338 7.55 1.80 -20.49
CA ALA A 338 8.45 1.85 -19.34
C ALA A 338 9.89 2.23 -19.68
N ASN A 339 10.35 1.82 -20.88
CA ASN A 339 11.69 2.06 -21.40
C ASN A 339 11.73 3.09 -22.56
N SER A 340 10.60 3.75 -22.85
CA SER A 340 10.52 4.75 -23.93
C SER A 340 11.00 6.12 -23.45
N GLU A 341 11.43 6.96 -24.41
CA GLU A 341 11.78 8.36 -24.19
C GLU A 341 10.58 9.23 -23.76
N PHE A 342 9.35 8.79 -24.03
CA PHE A 342 8.12 9.48 -23.71
C PHE A 342 7.70 9.33 -22.25
N ARG A 343 8.43 8.51 -21.49
CA ARG A 343 8.07 8.24 -20.09
C ARG A 343 8.26 9.47 -19.21
N ASN A 344 7.17 9.95 -18.63
CA ASN A 344 7.16 11.03 -17.64
C ASN A 344 5.93 10.93 -16.72
N SER A 345 5.90 11.72 -15.64
CA SER A 345 4.82 11.69 -14.63
C SER A 345 3.44 12.08 -15.19
N ARG A 346 3.38 12.97 -16.18
CA ARG A 346 2.14 13.37 -16.84
C ARG A 346 1.56 12.22 -17.66
N MET A 347 2.42 11.55 -18.44
CA MET A 347 2.01 10.41 -19.25
C MET A 347 1.63 9.20 -18.40
N ASP A 348 2.30 8.98 -17.25
CA ASP A 348 1.91 7.93 -16.28
C ASP A 348 0.46 8.13 -15.80
N VAL A 349 0.07 9.38 -15.49
CA VAL A 349 -1.31 9.75 -15.08
C VAL A 349 -2.28 9.50 -16.22
N PHE A 350 -1.96 9.99 -17.43
CA PHE A 350 -2.80 9.80 -18.59
C PHE A 350 -3.07 8.32 -18.89
N LEU A 351 -2.00 7.52 -18.99
CA LEU A 351 -2.12 6.09 -19.29
C LEU A 351 -2.98 5.36 -18.24
N ALA A 352 -2.68 5.58 -16.96
CA ALA A 352 -3.42 4.95 -15.86
C ALA A 352 -4.91 5.37 -15.84
N SER A 353 -5.23 6.62 -16.23
CA SER A 353 -6.59 7.14 -16.21
C SER A 353 -7.45 6.73 -17.42
N GLN A 354 -6.84 6.29 -18.53
CA GLN A 354 -7.55 6.01 -19.78
C GLN A 354 -7.53 4.53 -20.21
N CYS A 355 -6.81 3.66 -19.52
CA CYS A 355 -6.82 2.23 -19.82
C CYS A 355 -8.22 1.61 -19.60
N ILE A 356 -8.53 0.54 -20.34
CA ILE A 356 -9.76 -0.25 -20.13
C ILE A 356 -9.74 -0.88 -18.74
N PHE A 357 -8.61 -1.48 -18.40
CA PHE A 357 -8.29 -1.92 -17.04
C PHE A 357 -6.77 -1.92 -16.82
N PHE A 358 -6.36 -1.99 -15.58
CA PHE A 358 -4.96 -2.11 -15.18
C PHE A 358 -4.68 -3.56 -14.80
N LEU A 359 -3.70 -4.18 -15.47
CA LEU A 359 -3.19 -5.52 -15.20
C LEU A 359 -1.81 -5.43 -14.55
N GLY A 360 -1.53 -6.16 -13.49
CA GLY A 360 -0.19 -6.21 -12.95
C GLY A 360 -0.03 -6.90 -11.62
N THR A 361 1.18 -6.80 -11.06
CA THR A 361 1.49 -7.30 -9.72
C THR A 361 1.10 -6.31 -8.63
N SER A 362 1.12 -6.74 -7.36
CA SER A 362 0.88 -5.86 -6.20
C SER A 362 2.02 -4.85 -6.04
N SER A 363 1.96 -3.77 -6.81
CA SER A 363 2.88 -2.63 -6.80
C SER A 363 2.11 -1.33 -6.59
N GLY A 364 2.80 -0.23 -6.32
CA GLY A 364 2.10 1.04 -6.07
C GLY A 364 1.44 1.66 -7.31
N LEU A 365 1.85 1.31 -8.53
CA LEU A 365 1.43 2.04 -9.72
C LEU A 365 -0.06 1.86 -10.07
N TYR A 366 -0.66 0.70 -9.75
CA TYR A 366 -2.08 0.49 -9.98
C TYR A 366 -2.97 1.50 -9.24
N THR A 367 -2.46 2.10 -8.16
CA THR A 367 -3.25 3.06 -7.38
C THR A 367 -3.59 4.32 -8.16
N LEU A 368 -2.81 4.70 -9.17
CA LEU A 368 -3.19 5.77 -10.09
C LEU A 368 -4.46 5.38 -10.89
N ALA A 369 -4.47 4.19 -11.49
CA ALA A 369 -5.65 3.72 -12.23
C ALA A 369 -6.88 3.59 -11.32
N LEU A 370 -6.69 3.09 -10.10
CA LEU A 370 -7.74 2.99 -9.08
C LEU A 370 -8.35 4.36 -8.77
N THR A 371 -7.53 5.39 -8.58
CA THR A 371 -7.94 6.76 -8.24
C THR A 371 -8.81 7.39 -9.32
N PHE A 372 -8.52 7.09 -10.58
CA PHE A 372 -9.33 7.50 -11.74
C PHE A 372 -10.48 6.51 -12.04
N GLY A 373 -10.77 5.59 -11.12
CA GLY A 373 -11.91 4.68 -11.21
C GLY A 373 -11.78 3.55 -12.22
N ARG A 374 -10.58 3.31 -12.78
CA ARG A 374 -10.37 2.21 -13.73
C ARG A 374 -10.45 0.86 -13.03
N PRO A 375 -10.98 -0.18 -13.71
CA PRO A 375 -10.95 -1.55 -13.21
C PRO A 375 -9.52 -2.06 -13.02
N ILE A 376 -9.32 -2.89 -12.00
CA ILE A 376 -8.00 -3.40 -11.61
C ILE A 376 -8.02 -4.93 -11.60
N LEU A 377 -7.01 -5.54 -12.22
CA LEU A 377 -6.70 -6.96 -12.07
C LEU A 377 -5.26 -7.11 -11.57
N LEU A 378 -5.12 -7.52 -10.32
CA LEU A 378 -3.81 -7.78 -9.72
C LEU A 378 -3.53 -9.28 -9.65
N THR A 379 -2.37 -9.66 -10.14
CA THR A 379 -1.86 -11.03 -10.12
C THR A 379 -0.72 -11.14 -9.12
N ASN A 380 -0.40 -12.37 -8.71
CA ASN A 380 0.65 -12.61 -7.71
C ASN A 380 0.44 -11.73 -6.47
N TYR A 381 -0.82 -11.56 -6.05
CA TYR A 381 -1.21 -10.58 -5.05
C TYR A 381 -0.83 -11.02 -3.64
N ALA A 382 -0.08 -10.19 -2.94
CA ALA A 382 0.24 -10.29 -1.52
C ALA A 382 0.63 -8.88 -1.00
N PRO A 383 0.32 -8.52 0.27
CA PRO A 383 -0.47 -9.28 1.25
C PRO A 383 -1.97 -9.15 1.00
N MET A 384 -2.72 -10.17 1.36
CA MET A 384 -4.18 -10.17 1.18
C MET A 384 -4.88 -9.09 2.00
N SER A 385 -4.29 -8.67 3.13
CA SER A 385 -4.82 -7.67 4.06
C SER A 385 -4.76 -6.22 3.58
N SER A 386 -4.29 -5.92 2.37
CA SER A 386 -4.11 -4.54 1.90
C SER A 386 -4.88 -4.18 0.63
N ALA A 387 -5.95 -4.92 0.32
CA ALA A 387 -6.75 -4.68 -0.87
C ALA A 387 -7.70 -3.48 -0.69
N HIS A 388 -7.36 -2.31 -1.24
CA HIS A 388 -8.24 -1.12 -1.30
C HIS A 388 -9.12 -1.09 -2.55
N LEU A 389 -9.37 -2.24 -3.13
CA LEU A 389 -9.97 -2.41 -4.43
C LEU A 389 -11.50 -2.27 -4.36
N LYS A 390 -12.12 -2.05 -5.52
CA LYS A 390 -13.58 -1.99 -5.68
C LYS A 390 -14.18 -3.39 -5.81
N SER A 391 -15.52 -3.47 -5.70
CA SER A 391 -16.26 -4.73 -5.87
C SER A 391 -16.13 -5.34 -7.28
N THR A 392 -15.77 -4.54 -8.27
CA THR A 392 -15.55 -4.96 -9.66
C THR A 392 -14.12 -5.32 -9.99
N ASP A 393 -13.18 -5.06 -9.07
CA ASP A 393 -11.77 -5.36 -9.24
C ASP A 393 -11.46 -6.82 -8.90
N TYR A 394 -10.37 -7.32 -9.45
CA TYR A 394 -9.95 -8.71 -9.28
C TYR A 394 -8.55 -8.83 -8.70
N ILE A 395 -8.36 -9.86 -7.90
CA ILE A 395 -7.05 -10.29 -7.42
C ILE A 395 -6.86 -11.78 -7.65
N LEU A 396 -5.69 -12.18 -8.13
CA LEU A 396 -5.18 -13.54 -8.06
C LEU A 396 -4.21 -13.62 -6.91
N PRO A 397 -4.58 -14.26 -5.79
CA PRO A 397 -3.67 -14.44 -4.66
C PRO A 397 -2.40 -15.18 -5.08
N ARG A 398 -1.26 -14.77 -4.54
CA ARG A 398 -0.06 -15.59 -4.66
C ARG A 398 -0.26 -16.87 -3.86
N LEU A 399 0.03 -18.01 -4.49
CA LEU A 399 -0.12 -19.29 -3.84
C LEU A 399 0.94 -19.50 -2.77
N VAL A 400 0.59 -20.25 -1.74
CA VAL A 400 1.47 -20.59 -0.62
C VAL A 400 1.59 -22.11 -0.53
N LYS A 401 2.81 -22.62 -0.42
CA LYS A 401 3.11 -24.03 -0.24
C LYS A 401 3.96 -24.22 1.01
N LYS A 402 3.60 -25.16 1.88
CA LYS A 402 4.50 -25.56 2.98
C LYS A 402 5.78 -26.18 2.41
N ARG A 403 6.92 -25.84 3.00
CA ARG A 403 8.20 -26.41 2.57
C ARG A 403 8.19 -27.92 2.69
N GLY A 404 8.68 -28.58 1.65
CA GLY A 404 8.66 -30.05 1.54
C GLY A 404 7.33 -30.65 1.04
N HIS A 405 6.26 -29.87 0.88
CA HIS A 405 5.01 -30.34 0.28
C HIS A 405 5.02 -30.11 -1.24
N LYS A 406 4.32 -30.97 -2.00
CA LYS A 406 4.22 -30.87 -3.46
C LYS A 406 3.15 -29.91 -3.92
N THR A 407 2.07 -29.75 -3.17
CA THR A 407 0.87 -28.99 -3.53
C THR A 407 0.80 -27.64 -2.81
N ALA A 408 0.18 -26.66 -3.45
CA ALA A 408 -0.19 -25.40 -2.81
C ALA A 408 -1.21 -25.62 -1.69
N SER A 409 -1.22 -24.75 -0.71
CA SER A 409 -2.25 -24.72 0.33
C SER A 409 -3.59 -24.28 -0.27
N PRO A 410 -4.71 -24.80 0.23
CA PRO A 410 -6.05 -24.37 -0.21
C PRO A 410 -6.26 -22.86 -0.03
N LEU A 411 -7.12 -22.27 -0.85
CA LEU A 411 -7.37 -20.84 -0.87
C LEU A 411 -7.86 -20.31 0.49
N ASN A 412 -8.75 -21.02 1.17
CA ASN A 412 -9.22 -20.65 2.52
C ASN A 412 -8.08 -20.53 3.53
N VAL A 413 -7.02 -21.34 3.40
CA VAL A 413 -5.81 -21.26 4.23
C VAL A 413 -4.99 -20.02 3.87
N ILE A 414 -4.82 -19.73 2.56
CA ILE A 414 -4.07 -18.57 2.06
C ILE A 414 -4.75 -17.26 2.47
N LEU A 415 -6.08 -17.25 2.49
CA LEU A 415 -6.89 -16.10 2.89
C LEU A 415 -6.90 -15.84 4.39
N THR A 416 -6.33 -16.72 5.20
CA THR A 416 -6.34 -16.61 6.66
C THR A 416 -4.97 -16.27 7.24
N ALA A 417 -4.95 -15.65 8.43
CA ALA A 417 -3.71 -15.47 9.18
C ALA A 417 -3.10 -16.83 9.57
N PRO A 418 -1.78 -16.98 9.55
CA PRO A 418 -0.78 -15.93 9.30
C PRO A 418 -0.44 -15.71 7.81
N TYR A 419 -0.90 -16.57 6.91
CA TYR A 419 -0.47 -16.54 5.50
C TYR A 419 -0.94 -15.28 4.76
N SER A 420 -2.13 -14.83 5.07
CA SER A 420 -2.71 -13.61 4.54
C SER A 420 -1.93 -12.34 4.89
N LEU A 421 -1.09 -12.40 5.92
CA LEU A 421 -0.30 -11.29 6.42
C LEU A 421 1.13 -11.26 5.86
N ILE A 422 1.50 -12.16 4.95
CA ILE A 422 2.84 -12.20 4.36
C ILE A 422 3.05 -10.95 3.51
N CYS A 423 3.71 -9.94 4.08
CA CYS A 423 3.94 -8.64 3.46
C CYS A 423 5.43 -8.23 3.40
N TRP A 424 6.32 -8.94 4.10
CA TRP A 424 7.74 -8.62 4.19
C TRP A 424 8.58 -9.78 3.69
N PRO A 425 9.67 -9.53 2.96
CA PRO A 425 10.64 -10.55 2.62
C PRO A 425 11.18 -11.24 3.88
N GLY A 426 11.10 -12.57 3.90
CA GLY A 426 11.54 -13.41 5.02
C GLY A 426 10.41 -13.89 5.93
N MET A 427 9.18 -13.34 5.85
CA MET A 427 8.04 -13.91 6.59
C MET A 427 7.72 -15.33 6.11
N GLU A 428 7.81 -15.57 4.80
CA GLU A 428 7.63 -16.89 4.19
C GLU A 428 8.61 -17.93 4.76
N GLN A 429 9.86 -17.50 5.02
CA GLN A 429 10.88 -18.36 5.65
C GLN A 429 10.54 -18.67 7.11
N TYR A 430 10.05 -17.66 7.84
CA TYR A 430 9.62 -17.80 9.22
C TYR A 430 8.44 -18.76 9.35
N LEU A 431 7.46 -18.64 8.44
CA LEU A 431 6.28 -19.51 8.43
C LEU A 431 6.54 -20.90 7.84
N GLY A 432 7.76 -21.17 7.37
CA GLY A 432 8.12 -22.45 6.76
C GLY A 432 7.41 -22.71 5.43
N VAL A 433 7.14 -21.65 4.66
CA VAL A 433 6.43 -21.72 3.39
C VAL A 433 7.26 -21.21 2.23
N GLU A 434 6.79 -21.52 1.02
CA GLU A 434 7.25 -20.98 -0.25
C GLU A 434 6.07 -20.25 -0.92
N MET A 435 6.36 -19.09 -1.51
CA MET A 435 5.41 -18.33 -2.29
C MET A 435 5.54 -18.74 -3.76
N ILE A 436 4.42 -19.21 -4.36
CA ILE A 436 4.39 -19.69 -5.75
C ILE A 436 3.71 -18.64 -6.62
N GLU A 437 4.28 -18.36 -7.80
CA GLU A 437 3.66 -17.48 -8.79
C GLU A 437 2.40 -18.10 -9.39
N ASN A 438 1.46 -17.21 -9.79
CA ASN A 438 0.34 -17.64 -10.63
C ASN A 438 0.88 -18.13 -11.98
N SER A 439 0.28 -19.20 -12.51
CA SER A 439 0.69 -19.71 -13.82
C SER A 439 0.26 -18.76 -14.95
N PRO A 440 0.92 -18.80 -16.13
CA PRO A 440 0.50 -18.04 -17.30
C PRO A 440 -0.97 -18.27 -17.68
N GLU A 441 -1.43 -19.51 -17.53
CA GLU A 441 -2.82 -19.93 -17.79
C GLU A 441 -3.79 -19.31 -16.80
N ASP A 442 -3.44 -19.26 -15.49
CA ASP A 442 -4.27 -18.63 -14.46
C ASP A 442 -4.36 -17.12 -14.69
N ILE A 443 -3.26 -16.47 -15.08
CA ILE A 443 -3.26 -15.04 -15.40
C ILE A 443 -4.15 -14.77 -16.63
N ALA A 444 -4.05 -15.56 -17.67
CA ALA A 444 -4.86 -15.41 -18.87
C ALA A 444 -6.35 -15.68 -18.60
N ALA A 445 -6.68 -16.70 -17.83
CA ALA A 445 -8.05 -16.99 -17.44
C ALA A 445 -8.68 -15.86 -16.61
N ALA A 446 -7.89 -15.20 -15.76
CA ALA A 446 -8.35 -14.02 -15.02
C ALA A 446 -8.60 -12.81 -15.93
N VAL A 447 -7.79 -12.62 -16.97
CA VAL A 447 -8.03 -11.59 -17.99
C VAL A 447 -9.32 -11.85 -18.74
N GLU A 448 -9.60 -13.10 -19.12
CA GLU A 448 -10.87 -13.48 -19.76
C GLU A 448 -12.08 -13.23 -18.84
N GLU A 449 -11.97 -13.52 -17.55
CA GLU A 449 -13.03 -13.26 -16.58
C GLU A 449 -13.23 -11.74 -16.36
N MET A 450 -12.15 -10.96 -16.37
CA MET A 450 -12.21 -9.49 -16.36
C MET A 450 -12.98 -8.96 -17.57
N PHE A 451 -12.73 -9.46 -18.78
CA PHE A 451 -13.46 -9.05 -19.98
C PHE A 451 -14.94 -9.39 -19.86
N ARG A 452 -15.30 -10.62 -19.43
CA ARG A 452 -16.70 -11.00 -19.20
C ARG A 452 -17.37 -10.06 -18.18
N SER A 453 -16.65 -9.67 -17.13
CA SER A 453 -17.14 -8.70 -16.15
C SER A 453 -17.43 -7.34 -16.78
N LEU A 454 -16.49 -6.81 -17.58
CA LEU A 454 -16.63 -5.52 -18.25
C LEU A 454 -17.77 -5.51 -19.29
N GLU A 455 -18.00 -6.65 -19.92
CA GLU A 455 -19.08 -6.86 -20.90
C GLU A 455 -20.45 -7.17 -20.24
N GLY A 456 -20.52 -7.28 -18.93
CA GLY A 456 -21.74 -7.66 -18.20
C GLY A 456 -22.17 -9.11 -18.45
N LYS A 457 -21.23 -9.99 -18.81
CA LYS A 457 -21.47 -11.41 -19.19
C LYS A 457 -21.03 -12.42 -18.14
N LEU A 458 -20.98 -12.03 -16.88
CA LEU A 458 -20.71 -12.96 -15.80
C LEU A 458 -21.86 -13.95 -15.61
N SER A 459 -21.53 -15.22 -15.43
CA SER A 459 -22.48 -16.28 -15.12
C SER A 459 -22.92 -16.23 -13.65
N ASN A 460 -24.08 -16.83 -13.33
CA ASN A 460 -24.54 -16.97 -11.96
C ASN A 460 -23.53 -17.72 -11.08
N HIS A 461 -22.88 -18.74 -11.62
CA HIS A 461 -21.83 -19.49 -10.91
C HIS A 461 -20.64 -18.60 -10.52
N GLU A 462 -20.22 -17.66 -11.40
CA GLU A 462 -19.14 -16.70 -11.07
C GLU A 462 -19.60 -15.76 -9.95
N LEU A 463 -20.81 -15.23 -10.00
CA LEU A 463 -21.36 -14.35 -8.97
C LEU A 463 -21.49 -15.07 -7.61
N GLU A 464 -21.97 -16.31 -7.60
CA GLU A 464 -22.05 -17.13 -6.39
C GLU A 464 -20.67 -17.43 -5.80
N SER A 465 -19.65 -17.64 -6.65
CA SER A 465 -18.26 -17.84 -6.21
C SER A 465 -17.72 -16.61 -5.48
N TYR A 466 -17.99 -15.39 -5.98
CA TYR A 466 -17.56 -14.16 -5.31
C TYR A 466 -18.23 -13.99 -3.95
N ASP A 467 -19.52 -14.28 -3.84
CA ASP A 467 -20.26 -14.22 -2.58
C ASP A 467 -19.75 -15.26 -1.57
N HIS A 468 -19.36 -16.44 -2.05
CA HIS A 468 -18.73 -17.45 -1.20
C HIS A 468 -17.42 -16.97 -0.59
N ILE A 469 -16.52 -16.38 -1.40
CA ILE A 469 -15.27 -15.81 -0.91
C ILE A 469 -15.51 -14.66 0.07
N ARG A 470 -16.49 -13.79 -0.20
CA ARG A 470 -16.86 -12.71 0.71
C ARG A 470 -17.28 -13.27 2.07
N LYS A 471 -18.14 -14.29 2.12
CA LYS A 471 -18.56 -14.97 3.36
C LYS A 471 -17.39 -15.62 4.11
N ILE A 472 -16.40 -16.18 3.40
CA ILE A 472 -15.17 -16.69 4.02
C ILE A 472 -14.40 -15.55 4.68
N THR A 473 -14.21 -14.43 3.99
CA THR A 473 -13.44 -13.30 4.50
C THR A 473 -14.13 -12.54 5.62
N GLU A 474 -15.46 -12.41 5.60
CA GLU A 474 -16.27 -11.83 6.67
C GLU A 474 -16.08 -12.55 8.01
N ARG A 475 -15.92 -13.86 8.01
CA ARG A 475 -15.67 -14.64 9.24
C ARG A 475 -14.36 -14.27 9.94
N TYR A 476 -13.44 -13.63 9.25
CA TYR A 476 -12.14 -13.21 9.79
C TYR A 476 -12.08 -11.75 10.20
N GLU A 477 -13.22 -11.03 10.19
CA GLU A 477 -13.31 -9.62 10.64
C GLU A 477 -12.81 -9.39 12.05
N THR A 478 -13.02 -10.37 12.91
CA THR A 478 -12.65 -10.31 14.33
C THR A 478 -11.19 -10.68 14.60
N LEU A 479 -10.48 -11.20 13.60
CA LEU A 479 -9.10 -11.64 13.75
C LEU A 479 -8.12 -10.48 13.56
N PRO A 480 -6.95 -10.55 14.23
CA PRO A 480 -5.84 -9.62 14.00
C PRO A 480 -5.42 -9.63 12.54
N GLY A 481 -5.53 -8.47 11.89
CA GLY A 481 -5.31 -8.37 10.44
C GLY A 481 -6.39 -9.04 9.61
N GLY A 482 -7.55 -9.31 10.22
CA GLY A 482 -8.74 -9.79 9.51
C GLY A 482 -9.17 -8.82 8.43
N TYR A 483 -9.70 -9.38 7.35
CA TYR A 483 -10.08 -8.62 6.15
C TYR A 483 -11.41 -7.93 6.29
N GLY A 484 -12.25 -8.43 7.16
CA GLY A 484 -13.56 -8.00 7.49
C GLY A 484 -14.24 -7.21 6.40
N ASP A 485 -14.48 -5.98 6.71
CA ASP A 485 -15.02 -5.01 5.74
C ASP A 485 -14.10 -4.71 4.55
N SER A 486 -12.89 -5.27 4.49
CA SER A 486 -11.85 -4.78 3.59
C SER A 486 -11.76 -5.50 2.26
N MET A 487 -12.18 -6.76 2.14
CA MET A 487 -12.07 -7.49 0.89
C MET A 487 -13.41 -7.51 0.13
N ILE A 488 -13.70 -6.44 -0.57
CA ILE A 488 -14.86 -6.36 -1.45
C ILE A 488 -14.55 -6.80 -2.89
N CYS A 489 -13.27 -6.84 -3.27
CA CYS A 489 -12.84 -7.27 -4.60
C CYS A 489 -13.02 -8.78 -4.81
N ARG A 490 -12.95 -9.20 -6.06
CA ARG A 490 -13.21 -10.57 -6.50
C ARG A 490 -11.92 -11.38 -6.56
N ILE A 491 -12.03 -12.67 -6.25
CA ILE A 491 -11.09 -13.68 -6.70
C ILE A 491 -11.76 -14.43 -7.85
N PRO A 492 -11.11 -14.60 -9.02
CA PRO A 492 -11.73 -15.26 -10.15
C PRO A 492 -12.34 -16.63 -9.80
N ALA A 493 -13.53 -16.89 -10.34
CA ALA A 493 -14.31 -18.08 -9.97
C ALA A 493 -13.57 -19.37 -10.31
N PHE A 494 -12.88 -19.44 -11.47
CA PHE A 494 -12.09 -20.59 -11.83
C PHE A 494 -10.94 -20.83 -10.83
N PHE A 495 -10.32 -19.77 -10.31
CA PHE A 495 -9.24 -19.86 -9.35
C PHE A 495 -9.73 -20.37 -7.99
N THR A 496 -10.88 -19.86 -7.55
CA THR A 496 -11.57 -20.39 -6.36
C THR A 496 -11.82 -21.87 -6.50
N LYS A 497 -12.41 -22.34 -7.61
CA LYS A 497 -12.67 -23.75 -7.86
C LYS A 497 -11.40 -24.60 -7.90
N LYS A 498 -10.31 -24.09 -8.48
CA LYS A 498 -9.06 -24.85 -8.64
C LYS A 498 -8.30 -25.04 -7.34
N TYR A 499 -8.40 -24.07 -6.41
CA TYR A 499 -7.60 -24.00 -5.18
C TYR A 499 -8.43 -24.02 -3.88
N SER A 500 -9.71 -24.39 -3.94
CA SER A 500 -10.57 -24.61 -2.78
C SER A 500 -10.23 -25.88 -2.01
#